data_9842f706fef4d7b6dcf23e9e82fb8cc5
#
_entry.id   9842f706fef4d7b6dcf23e9e82fb8cc5
#
_cell.length_a   1.000
_cell.length_b   1.000
_cell.length_c   1.000
_cell.angle_alpha   90.00
_cell.angle_beta   90.00
_cell.angle_gamma   90.00
#
_symmetry.space_group_name_H-M   'P 1'
#
loop_
_entity.id
_entity.type
_entity.pdbx_description
1 polymer ?
#
loop_
_entity_poly.entity_id
_entity_poly.type
_entity_poly.pdbx_seq_one_letter_code
_entity_poly.pdbx_strand_id
1 'polypeptide(L)'
;RFLVISNQEIKEALKPSCWNQPQITDCSHFTVLLSLDERWFESGSSYLEASFARKAGNNPDMQKKVTEVFENFIRTDLRPSVAEWSVMQSYIASANMMTAAASIGIDSCPIEGFNYGEFFDTLKSGIAEFDFEGYNVAYAICFGYRANEQTKKLRMDLSDLVTYVE
;
A
#
# COMPACT_ATOMS: atom_id res chain seq x y z
N ARG A 1 2.86 5.53 2.54
CA ARG A 1 2.42 6.74 1.81
C ARG A 1 1.51 6.33 0.65
N PHE A 2 0.76 7.31 0.14
CA PHE A 2 -0.10 7.14 -1.01
C PHE A 2 0.22 8.23 -2.03
N LEU A 3 0.50 7.83 -3.27
CA LEU A 3 0.58 8.75 -4.39
C LEU A 3 -0.72 8.63 -5.18
N VAL A 4 -1.50 9.70 -5.23
CA VAL A 4 -2.78 9.72 -5.96
C VAL A 4 -2.55 10.49 -7.27
N ILE A 5 -2.53 9.77 -8.36
CA ILE A 5 -2.14 10.26 -9.69
C ILE A 5 -3.38 10.41 -10.56
N SER A 6 -3.77 11.64 -10.83
CA SER A 6 -4.80 12.00 -11.83
C SER A 6 -4.17 12.55 -13.12
N ASN A 7 -2.88 12.88 -13.10
CA ASN A 7 -2.15 13.39 -14.26
C ASN A 7 -2.06 12.32 -15.35
N GLN A 8 -2.60 12.62 -16.53
CA GLN A 8 -2.71 11.69 -17.64
C GLN A 8 -1.34 11.33 -18.24
N GLU A 9 -0.43 12.30 -18.32
CA GLU A 9 0.92 12.08 -18.88
C GLU A 9 1.72 11.09 -18.02
N ILE A 10 1.61 11.21 -16.67
CA ILE A 10 2.27 10.28 -15.75
C ILE A 10 1.64 8.88 -15.88
N LYS A 11 0.31 8.77 -15.98
CA LYS A 11 -0.37 7.48 -16.18
C LYS A 11 0.05 6.82 -17.50
N GLU A 12 0.17 7.59 -18.58
CA GLU A 12 0.64 7.10 -19.88
C GLU A 12 2.10 6.65 -19.83
N ALA A 13 2.96 7.36 -19.11
CA ALA A 13 4.35 6.96 -18.89
C ALA A 13 4.48 5.67 -18.06
N LEU A 14 3.60 5.45 -17.10
CA LEU A 14 3.59 4.25 -16.25
C LEU A 14 3.00 3.01 -16.94
N LYS A 15 2.10 3.19 -17.90
CA LYS A 15 1.37 2.10 -18.54
C LYS A 15 2.25 1.01 -19.15
N PRO A 16 3.37 1.31 -19.84
CA PRO A 16 4.24 0.27 -20.40
C PRO A 16 4.80 -0.66 -19.32
N SER A 17 5.28 -0.11 -18.20
CA SER A 17 5.79 -0.91 -17.08
C SER A 17 4.70 -1.75 -16.40
N CYS A 18 3.42 -1.38 -16.57
CA CYS A 18 2.23 -2.12 -16.10
C CYS A 18 1.66 -3.05 -17.18
N TRP A 19 2.50 -3.62 -18.03
CA TRP A 19 2.13 -4.56 -19.09
C TRP A 19 1.06 -4.03 -20.05
N ASN A 20 1.05 -2.73 -20.28
CA ASN A 20 0.09 -2.03 -21.13
C ASN A 20 -1.38 -2.22 -20.73
N GLN A 21 -1.65 -2.47 -19.46
CA GLN A 21 -3.01 -2.63 -18.95
C GLN A 21 -3.80 -1.32 -19.16
N PRO A 22 -4.96 -1.35 -19.85
CA PRO A 22 -5.67 -0.12 -20.24
C PRO A 22 -6.21 0.66 -19.03
N GLN A 23 -6.59 -0.04 -17.95
CA GLN A 23 -7.13 0.59 -16.75
C GLN A 23 -6.17 1.60 -16.09
N ILE A 24 -4.85 1.53 -16.37
CA ILE A 24 -3.88 2.48 -15.85
C ILE A 24 -4.17 3.91 -16.35
N THR A 25 -4.49 4.03 -17.63
CA THR A 25 -4.80 5.31 -18.28
C THR A 25 -6.28 5.67 -18.21
N ASP A 26 -7.16 4.67 -18.19
CA ASP A 26 -8.61 4.87 -18.27
C ASP A 26 -9.24 5.21 -16.91
N CYS A 27 -8.59 4.85 -15.79
CA CYS A 27 -9.09 5.18 -14.46
C CYS A 27 -9.06 6.69 -14.19
N SER A 28 -9.95 7.14 -13.32
CA SER A 28 -9.95 8.53 -12.85
C SER A 28 -8.69 8.83 -12.03
N HIS A 29 -8.39 7.96 -11.07
CA HIS A 29 -7.25 8.09 -10.16
C HIS A 29 -6.48 6.78 -10.09
N PHE A 30 -5.18 6.86 -10.36
CA PHE A 30 -4.24 5.77 -10.16
C PHE A 30 -3.51 6.00 -8.84
N THR A 31 -3.74 5.14 -7.86
CA THR A 31 -3.17 5.28 -6.51
C THR A 31 -2.05 4.27 -6.32
N VAL A 32 -0.83 4.75 -6.08
CA VAL A 32 0.32 3.91 -5.75
C VAL A 32 0.52 3.89 -4.24
N LEU A 33 0.60 2.70 -3.67
CA LEU A 33 0.86 2.48 -2.25
C LEU A 33 2.35 2.26 -2.06
N LEU A 34 2.96 3.13 -1.25
CA LEU A 34 4.36 3.03 -0.89
C LEU A 34 4.48 2.48 0.53
N SER A 35 5.27 1.43 0.68
CA SER A 35 5.71 0.89 1.96
C SER A 35 7.03 1.51 2.39
N LEU A 36 7.34 1.41 3.66
CA LEU A 36 8.62 1.82 4.22
C LEU A 36 9.65 0.69 4.03
N ASP A 37 10.88 1.04 3.72
CA ASP A 37 12.01 0.10 3.73
C ASP A 37 12.55 -0.14 5.16
N GLU A 38 13.56 -0.99 5.28
CA GLU A 38 14.09 -1.44 6.57
C GLU A 38 14.67 -0.32 7.42
N ARG A 39 15.27 0.71 6.81
CA ARG A 39 15.92 1.84 7.51
C ARG A 39 14.97 2.59 8.46
N TRP A 40 13.69 2.64 8.11
CA TRP A 40 12.70 3.32 8.94
C TRP A 40 12.31 2.56 10.20
N PHE A 41 12.69 1.29 10.29
CA PHE A 41 12.40 0.41 11.42
C PHE A 41 13.64 0.14 12.29
N GLU A 42 14.78 0.73 11.95
CA GLU A 42 15.97 0.70 12.80
C GLU A 42 15.72 1.46 14.10
N SER A 43 16.32 0.97 15.19
CA SER A 43 16.24 1.62 16.51
C SER A 43 16.76 3.05 16.43
N GLY A 44 15.98 3.99 16.96
CA GLY A 44 16.32 5.43 16.92
C GLY A 44 16.01 6.11 15.58
N SER A 45 15.36 5.44 14.62
CA SER A 45 14.92 6.11 13.41
C SER A 45 13.88 7.20 13.73
N SER A 46 13.95 8.32 13.00
CA SER A 46 13.03 9.44 13.19
C SER A 46 11.56 9.07 13.01
N TYR A 47 11.30 8.08 12.17
CA TYR A 47 9.94 7.55 11.95
C TYR A 47 9.40 6.83 13.20
N LEU A 48 10.18 5.91 13.78
CA LEU A 48 9.77 5.20 15.00
C LEU A 48 9.64 6.14 16.17
N GLU A 49 10.60 7.03 16.37
CA GLU A 49 10.55 8.03 17.45
C GLU A 49 9.28 8.89 17.36
N ALA A 50 9.00 9.47 16.18
CA ALA A 50 7.81 10.28 15.98
C ALA A 50 6.50 9.45 16.11
N SER A 51 6.51 8.19 15.67
CA SER A 51 5.36 7.30 15.78
C SER A 51 5.06 6.93 17.23
N PHE A 52 6.09 6.62 18.00
CA PHE A 52 5.94 6.25 19.40
C PHE A 52 5.63 7.45 20.29
N ALA A 53 6.21 8.62 20.01
CA ALA A 53 5.85 9.86 20.70
C ALA A 53 4.35 10.18 20.54
N ARG A 54 3.81 10.08 19.32
CA ARG A 54 2.36 10.25 19.07
C ARG A 54 1.51 9.24 19.85
N LYS A 55 1.92 7.97 19.87
CA LYS A 55 1.21 6.88 20.56
C LYS A 55 1.26 7.04 22.07
N ALA A 56 2.38 7.54 22.59
CA ALA A 56 2.60 7.74 24.02
C ALA A 56 1.99 9.05 24.59
N GLY A 57 1.44 9.93 23.74
CA GLY A 57 0.90 11.21 24.18
C GLY A 57 1.95 12.10 24.85
N ASN A 58 3.20 12.07 24.35
CA ASN A 58 4.36 12.76 24.90
C ASN A 58 4.76 12.30 26.33
N ASN A 59 4.38 11.11 26.76
CA ASN A 59 4.83 10.49 28.01
C ASN A 59 6.12 9.68 27.75
N PRO A 60 7.30 10.10 28.30
CA PRO A 60 8.58 9.44 28.01
C PRO A 60 8.63 7.96 28.45
N ASP A 61 8.06 7.64 29.61
CA ASP A 61 8.07 6.27 30.12
C ASP A 61 7.21 5.35 29.26
N MET A 62 6.05 5.84 28.80
CA MET A 62 5.20 5.11 27.86
C MET A 62 5.87 4.96 26.50
N GLN A 63 6.55 6.02 26.00
CA GLN A 63 7.30 5.95 24.75
C GLN A 63 8.38 4.86 24.81
N LYS A 64 9.18 4.85 25.87
CA LYS A 64 10.21 3.84 26.09
C LYS A 64 9.62 2.42 26.09
N LYS A 65 8.52 2.21 26.82
CA LYS A 65 7.83 0.92 26.88
C LYS A 65 7.32 0.46 25.51
N VAL A 66 6.71 1.36 24.75
CA VAL A 66 6.20 1.03 23.39
C VAL A 66 7.36 0.69 22.46
N THR A 67 8.48 1.42 22.54
CA THR A 67 9.70 1.13 21.76
C THR A 67 10.23 -0.25 22.07
N GLU A 68 10.43 -0.59 23.34
CA GLU A 68 10.94 -1.90 23.77
C GLU A 68 10.05 -3.06 23.30
N VAL A 69 8.73 -2.91 23.42
CA VAL A 69 7.77 -3.92 22.95
C VAL A 69 7.85 -4.11 21.44
N PHE A 70 7.96 -3.02 20.67
CA PHE A 70 8.02 -3.08 19.21
C PHE A 70 9.36 -3.68 18.73
N GLU A 71 10.48 -3.26 19.30
CA GLU A 71 11.80 -3.82 18.97
C GLU A 71 11.86 -5.31 19.30
N ASN A 72 11.30 -5.74 20.43
CA ASN A 72 11.20 -7.14 20.77
C ASN A 72 10.35 -7.91 19.75
N PHE A 73 9.17 -7.36 19.37
CA PHE A 73 8.31 -7.97 18.36
C PHE A 73 9.05 -8.17 17.02
N ILE A 74 9.75 -7.15 16.53
CA ILE A 74 10.52 -7.28 15.27
C ILE A 74 11.58 -8.36 15.38
N ARG A 75 12.29 -8.41 16.50
CA ARG A 75 13.42 -9.33 16.69
C ARG A 75 13.00 -10.78 16.90
N THR A 76 11.89 -11.04 17.61
CA THR A 76 11.56 -12.38 18.10
C THR A 76 10.33 -12.99 17.43
N ASP A 77 9.32 -12.20 17.12
CA ASP A 77 8.00 -12.71 16.76
C ASP A 77 7.63 -12.46 15.30
N LEU A 78 8.24 -11.44 14.68
CA LEU A 78 7.98 -11.12 13.27
C LEU A 78 8.58 -12.21 12.38
N ARG A 79 7.70 -12.88 11.58
CA ARG A 79 8.10 -13.97 10.68
C ARG A 79 8.72 -13.49 9.36
N PRO A 80 8.06 -12.55 8.61
CA PRO A 80 8.66 -11.95 7.42
C PRO A 80 9.75 -10.94 7.81
N SER A 81 10.54 -10.49 6.83
CA SER A 81 11.36 -9.30 7.04
C SER A 81 10.48 -8.08 7.37
N VAL A 82 11.04 -7.08 8.04
CA VAL A 82 10.27 -5.87 8.38
C VAL A 82 9.81 -5.11 7.14
N ALA A 83 10.57 -5.17 6.04
CA ALA A 83 10.18 -4.60 4.76
C ALA A 83 8.96 -5.32 4.17
N GLU A 84 8.95 -6.66 4.15
CA GLU A 84 7.79 -7.45 3.73
C GLU A 84 6.58 -7.20 4.62
N TRP A 85 6.79 -7.11 5.93
CA TRP A 85 5.71 -6.76 6.85
C TRP A 85 5.14 -5.37 6.55
N SER A 86 5.99 -4.38 6.22
CA SER A 86 5.56 -3.05 5.81
C SER A 86 4.67 -3.09 4.55
N VAL A 87 5.04 -3.92 3.57
CA VAL A 87 4.20 -4.17 2.38
C VAL A 87 2.84 -4.75 2.80
N MET A 88 2.81 -5.77 3.68
CA MET A 88 1.56 -6.38 4.16
C MET A 88 0.62 -5.37 4.84
N GLN A 89 1.16 -4.36 5.57
CA GLN A 89 0.35 -3.29 6.14
C GLN A 89 -0.34 -2.44 5.06
N SER A 90 0.29 -2.28 3.89
CA SER A 90 -0.31 -1.57 2.76
C SER A 90 -1.54 -2.29 2.20
N TYR A 91 -1.56 -3.63 2.21
CA TYR A 91 -2.72 -4.42 1.78
C TYR A 91 -3.94 -4.23 2.70
N ILE A 92 -3.72 -4.05 4.01
CA ILE A 92 -4.82 -3.72 4.94
C ILE A 92 -5.44 -2.36 4.59
N ALA A 93 -4.60 -1.36 4.34
CA ALA A 93 -5.07 -0.04 3.94
C ALA A 93 -5.84 -0.07 2.62
N SER A 94 -5.34 -0.82 1.63
CA SER A 94 -5.97 -0.94 0.31
C SER A 94 -7.32 -1.65 0.36
N ALA A 95 -7.45 -2.70 1.15
CA ALA A 95 -8.73 -3.39 1.33
C ALA A 95 -9.80 -2.44 1.87
N ASN A 96 -9.42 -1.58 2.84
CA ASN A 96 -10.30 -0.54 3.35
C ASN A 96 -10.65 0.50 2.28
N MET A 97 -9.67 0.95 1.48
CA MET A 97 -9.90 1.92 0.39
C MET A 97 -10.86 1.36 -0.67
N MET A 98 -10.63 0.12 -1.13
CA MET A 98 -11.50 -0.53 -2.12
C MET A 98 -12.91 -0.77 -1.59
N THR A 99 -13.04 -1.16 -0.33
CA THR A 99 -14.36 -1.35 0.32
C THR A 99 -15.10 -0.02 0.46
N ALA A 100 -14.41 1.03 0.89
CA ALA A 100 -14.99 2.37 1.00
C ALA A 100 -15.41 2.90 -0.37
N ALA A 101 -14.59 2.76 -1.41
CA ALA A 101 -14.92 3.13 -2.78
C ALA A 101 -16.19 2.41 -3.27
N ALA A 102 -16.25 1.11 -3.07
CA ALA A 102 -17.42 0.30 -3.45
C ALA A 102 -18.71 0.77 -2.74
N SER A 103 -18.63 1.20 -1.47
CA SER A 103 -19.78 1.67 -0.70
C SER A 103 -20.39 2.96 -1.24
N ILE A 104 -19.63 3.74 -2.02
CA ILE A 104 -20.07 4.98 -2.66
C ILE A 104 -20.21 4.84 -4.19
N GLY A 105 -20.21 3.62 -4.71
CA GLY A 105 -20.41 3.33 -6.13
C GLY A 105 -19.19 3.56 -7.02
N ILE A 106 -17.99 3.63 -6.45
CA ILE A 106 -16.73 3.72 -7.20
C ILE A 106 -16.13 2.32 -7.32
N ASP A 107 -15.78 1.94 -8.54
CA ASP A 107 -15.07 0.69 -8.80
C ASP A 107 -13.58 0.83 -8.55
N SER A 108 -12.94 -0.29 -8.26
CA SER A 108 -11.51 -0.36 -8.06
C SER A 108 -10.92 -1.61 -8.69
N CYS A 109 -9.67 -1.50 -9.15
CA CYS A 109 -8.90 -2.60 -9.69
C CYS A 109 -7.49 -2.56 -9.08
N PRO A 110 -7.11 -3.54 -8.24
CA PRO A 110 -5.75 -3.66 -7.74
C PRO A 110 -4.80 -4.04 -8.88
N ILE A 111 -3.62 -3.44 -8.90
CA ILE A 111 -2.58 -3.62 -9.91
C ILE A 111 -1.31 -4.12 -9.21
N GLU A 112 -1.00 -5.40 -9.38
CA GLU A 112 0.25 -6.02 -8.97
C GLU A 112 1.12 -6.43 -10.18
N GLY A 113 0.49 -6.47 -11.37
CA GLY A 113 1.15 -6.81 -12.62
C GLY A 113 1.93 -5.64 -13.19
N PHE A 114 3.17 -5.45 -12.76
CA PHE A 114 4.10 -4.46 -13.31
C PHE A 114 5.55 -4.90 -13.19
N ASN A 115 6.41 -4.34 -14.05
CA ASN A 115 7.85 -4.44 -13.91
C ASN A 115 8.30 -3.46 -12.83
N TYR A 116 8.72 -3.97 -11.68
CA TYR A 116 9.00 -3.16 -10.50
C TYR A 116 10.04 -2.06 -10.74
N GLY A 117 11.18 -2.40 -11.36
CA GLY A 117 12.26 -1.44 -11.60
C GLY A 117 11.83 -0.29 -12.50
N GLU A 118 11.29 -0.62 -13.68
CA GLU A 118 10.81 0.36 -14.66
C GLU A 118 9.68 1.22 -14.09
N PHE A 119 8.76 0.62 -13.36
CA PHE A 119 7.65 1.33 -12.73
C PHE A 119 8.16 2.35 -11.70
N PHE A 120 9.05 1.92 -10.81
CA PHE A 120 9.59 2.78 -9.76
C PHE A 120 10.45 3.90 -10.33
N ASP A 121 11.28 3.63 -11.34
CA ASP A 121 12.09 4.65 -12.01
C ASP A 121 11.23 5.66 -12.76
N THR A 122 10.14 5.22 -13.39
CA THR A 122 9.16 6.11 -14.02
C THR A 122 8.47 7.01 -13.00
N LEU A 123 8.08 6.47 -11.83
CA LEU A 123 7.52 7.28 -10.75
C LEU A 123 8.49 8.36 -10.28
N LYS A 124 9.75 7.99 -10.02
CA LYS A 124 10.79 8.94 -9.58
C LYS A 124 11.03 10.06 -10.61
N SER A 125 11.00 9.72 -11.89
CA SER A 125 11.20 10.69 -12.96
C SER A 125 10.01 11.61 -13.19
N GLY A 126 8.79 11.08 -12.97
CA GLY A 126 7.55 11.80 -13.23
C GLY A 126 7.03 12.63 -12.05
N ILE A 127 7.51 12.38 -10.82
CA ILE A 127 7.03 13.02 -9.59
C ILE A 127 8.22 13.60 -8.83
N ALA A 128 8.72 14.74 -9.27
CA ALA A 128 9.91 15.37 -8.72
C ALA A 128 9.70 15.97 -7.31
N GLU A 129 8.46 16.28 -6.94
CA GLU A 129 8.11 16.88 -5.65
C GLU A 129 8.05 15.88 -4.49
N PHE A 130 8.17 14.59 -4.77
CA PHE A 130 8.17 13.54 -3.74
C PHE A 130 9.55 12.90 -3.60
N ASP A 131 10.06 12.88 -2.37
CA ASP A 131 11.27 12.14 -2.04
C ASP A 131 10.95 10.66 -1.85
N PHE A 132 11.46 9.84 -2.75
CA PHE A 132 11.27 8.39 -2.74
C PHE A 132 12.29 7.65 -1.86
N GLU A 133 13.21 8.35 -1.21
CA GLU A 133 14.21 7.72 -0.37
C GLU A 133 13.56 7.01 0.83
N GLY A 134 13.90 5.75 1.04
CA GLY A 134 13.33 4.93 2.10
C GLY A 134 11.95 4.35 1.82
N TYR A 135 11.47 4.44 0.58
CA TYR A 135 10.20 3.87 0.18
C TYR A 135 10.36 2.79 -0.90
N ASN A 136 9.49 1.81 -0.83
CA ASN A 136 9.28 0.79 -1.86
C ASN A 136 7.86 0.88 -2.38
N VAL A 137 7.64 0.48 -3.64
CA VAL A 137 6.28 0.31 -4.15
C VAL A 137 5.71 -1.00 -3.57
N ALA A 138 4.61 -0.92 -2.84
CA ALA A 138 3.90 -2.12 -2.42
C ALA A 138 3.06 -2.67 -3.58
N TYR A 139 2.14 -1.86 -4.10
CA TYR A 139 1.36 -2.10 -5.31
C TYR A 139 0.50 -0.87 -5.63
N ALA A 140 -0.38 -0.96 -6.63
CA ALA A 140 -1.22 0.16 -7.00
C ALA A 140 -2.70 -0.23 -7.16
N ILE A 141 -3.58 0.77 -7.22
CA ILE A 141 -5.02 0.60 -7.40
C ILE A 141 -5.53 1.64 -8.39
N CYS A 142 -6.28 1.20 -9.38
CA CYS A 142 -7.08 2.08 -10.22
C CYS A 142 -8.45 2.33 -9.56
N PHE A 143 -8.89 3.58 -9.52
CA PHE A 143 -10.23 3.97 -9.08
C PHE A 143 -10.97 4.73 -10.18
N GLY A 144 -12.25 4.44 -10.36
CA GLY A 144 -13.08 5.12 -11.35
C GLY A 144 -14.45 4.48 -11.47
N TYR A 145 -15.22 4.94 -12.44
CA TYR A 145 -16.49 4.32 -12.79
C TYR A 145 -16.27 3.27 -13.88
N ARG A 146 -16.98 2.15 -13.78
CA ARG A 146 -16.91 1.08 -14.79
C ARG A 146 -17.44 1.56 -16.14
N ALA A 147 -16.75 1.18 -17.19
CA ALA A 147 -17.18 1.44 -18.56
C ALA A 147 -18.19 0.39 -19.07
N ASN A 148 -18.17 -0.82 -18.51
CA ASN A 148 -18.99 -1.95 -18.92
C ASN A 148 -19.72 -2.55 -17.71
N GLU A 149 -20.76 -3.33 -17.95
CA GLU A 149 -21.43 -4.09 -16.90
C GLU A 149 -20.47 -5.02 -16.19
N GLN A 150 -20.63 -5.14 -14.88
CA GLN A 150 -19.81 -6.04 -14.07
C GLN A 150 -20.11 -7.49 -14.43
N THR A 151 -19.08 -8.24 -14.78
CA THR A 151 -19.20 -9.69 -15.00
C THR A 151 -19.58 -10.39 -13.68
N LYS A 152 -20.26 -11.55 -13.79
CA LYS A 152 -20.59 -12.39 -12.64
C LYS A 152 -19.32 -12.72 -11.86
N LYS A 153 -19.34 -12.45 -10.56
CA LYS A 153 -18.24 -12.84 -9.67
C LYS A 153 -18.21 -14.36 -9.51
N LEU A 154 -17.04 -14.93 -9.78
CA LEU A 154 -16.77 -16.33 -9.51
C LEU A 154 -16.06 -16.43 -8.16
N ARG A 155 -16.69 -17.08 -7.21
CA ARG A 155 -16.18 -17.31 -5.85
C ARG A 155 -16.45 -18.74 -5.46
N MET A 156 -15.61 -19.28 -4.59
CA MET A 156 -15.89 -20.55 -3.91
C MET A 156 -17.13 -20.39 -3.01
N ASP A 157 -17.82 -21.48 -2.74
CA ASP A 157 -18.93 -21.47 -1.80
C ASP A 157 -18.44 -21.16 -0.39
N LEU A 158 -19.27 -20.51 0.41
CA LEU A 158 -18.89 -20.10 1.76
C LEU A 158 -18.53 -21.31 2.65
N SER A 159 -19.18 -22.44 2.44
CA SER A 159 -18.90 -23.71 3.13
C SER A 159 -17.48 -24.24 2.89
N ASP A 160 -16.87 -23.89 1.75
CA ASP A 160 -15.50 -24.31 1.40
C ASP A 160 -14.45 -23.39 2.02
N LEU A 161 -14.87 -22.19 2.43
CA LEU A 161 -13.98 -21.14 2.97
C LEU A 161 -14.06 -20.97 4.49
N VAL A 162 -15.19 -21.34 5.09
CA VAL A 162 -15.47 -21.07 6.51
C VAL A 162 -15.80 -22.36 7.26
N THR A 163 -15.05 -22.61 8.32
CA THR A 163 -15.34 -23.66 9.29
C THR A 163 -15.82 -23.01 10.59
N TYR A 164 -17.02 -23.33 11.03
CA TYR A 164 -17.54 -22.92 12.34
C TYR A 164 -17.08 -23.92 13.38
N VAL A 165 -16.47 -23.43 14.45
CA VAL A 165 -16.07 -24.23 15.63
C VAL A 165 -16.90 -23.74 16.80
N GLU A 166 -17.75 -24.62 17.35
CA GLU A 166 -18.64 -24.35 18.49
C GLU A 166 -18.06 -24.90 19.80
#